data_38c3c1818083f792846a75d6e24bcb99
#
_entry.id   38c3c1818083f792846a75d6e24bcb99
#
_cell.length_a   1.000
_cell.length_b   1.000
_cell.length_c   1.000
_cell.angle_alpha   90.00
_cell.angle_beta   90.00
_cell.angle_gamma   90.00
#
_symmetry.space_group_name_H-M   'P 1'
#
loop_
_entity.id
_entity.type
_entity.pdbx_description
1 polymer ?
#
loop_
_entity_poly.entity_id
_entity_poly.type
_entity_poly.pdbx_seq_one_letter_code
_entity_poly.pdbx_strand_id
1 'polypeptide(L)'
;PPGLLPLAGLALFAWSERRIVGPTLYLSWSGLLLFVVLGFGWYLRVAFDQPDLVRYFLVDEFWNRLSSPQSHRNADAIGAVRVYGGTLLLGTLPWTWPLLRDLSRSLRRPSALPLAWRADPLSRLLACWILVPLVVFVLARSRLPFYLLPLFAPLALVAARAVGAWSNRRVALLALAGAIGLLALRAFGALVVRPEDDRA
;
A
#
# COMPACT_ATOMS: atom_id res chain seq x y z
N PRO A 1 -4.56 6.47 -10.63
CA PRO A 1 -3.62 6.91 -9.59
C PRO A 1 -3.74 6.00 -8.37
N PRO A 2 -2.62 5.38 -7.90
CA PRO A 2 -2.67 4.39 -6.82
C PRO A 2 -3.21 4.95 -5.49
N GLY A 3 -3.12 6.26 -5.28
CA GLY A 3 -3.62 6.94 -4.08
C GLY A 3 -5.16 6.92 -3.92
N LEU A 4 -5.92 6.68 -4.99
CA LEU A 4 -7.39 6.57 -4.90
C LEU A 4 -7.88 5.19 -4.47
N LEU A 5 -7.05 4.15 -4.59
CA LEU A 5 -7.43 2.78 -4.27
C LEU A 5 -7.72 2.54 -2.77
N PRO A 6 -7.00 3.16 -1.82
CA PRO A 6 -7.39 3.14 -0.42
C PRO A 6 -8.80 3.69 -0.16
N LEU A 7 -9.21 4.71 -0.93
CA LEU A 7 -10.57 5.26 -0.83
C LEU A 7 -11.62 4.25 -1.31
N ALA A 8 -11.31 3.45 -2.34
CA ALA A 8 -12.19 2.36 -2.77
C ALA A 8 -12.32 1.28 -1.68
N GLY A 9 -11.24 0.94 -1.00
CA GLY A 9 -11.25 0.04 0.16
C GLY A 9 -12.09 0.59 1.32
N LEU A 10 -11.95 1.88 1.61
CA LEU A 10 -12.74 2.57 2.63
C LEU A 10 -14.23 2.63 2.24
N ALA A 11 -14.54 2.89 0.97
CA ALA A 11 -15.91 2.90 0.47
C ALA A 11 -16.57 1.50 0.58
N LEU A 12 -15.84 0.44 0.25
CA LEU A 12 -16.31 -0.93 0.43
C LEU A 12 -16.56 -1.27 1.90
N PHE A 13 -15.66 -0.84 2.79
CA PHE A 13 -15.86 -0.98 4.22
C PHE A 13 -17.10 -0.21 4.69
N ALA A 14 -17.23 1.07 4.35
CA ALA A 14 -18.39 1.89 4.69
C ALA A 14 -19.70 1.30 4.18
N TRP A 15 -19.67 0.72 2.97
CA TRP A 15 -20.84 0.02 2.43
C TRP A 15 -21.20 -1.23 3.24
N SER A 16 -20.21 -1.98 3.73
CA SER A 16 -20.41 -3.16 4.58
C SER A 16 -20.97 -2.80 5.96
N GLU A 17 -20.69 -1.57 6.45
CA GLU A 17 -21.07 -1.05 7.78
C GLU A 17 -22.34 -0.18 7.75
N ARG A 18 -23.07 -0.11 6.66
CA ARG A 18 -24.26 0.77 6.49
C ARG A 18 -25.25 0.75 7.62
N ARG A 19 -25.30 -0.32 8.40
CA ARG A 19 -26.21 -0.48 9.56
C ARG A 19 -25.69 0.16 10.83
N ILE A 20 -24.38 0.47 10.91
CA ILE A 20 -23.72 0.92 12.17
C ILE A 20 -23.38 2.39 12.10
N VAL A 21 -22.99 2.90 10.94
CA VAL A 21 -22.52 4.28 10.79
C VAL A 21 -23.17 4.90 9.56
N GLY A 22 -23.88 5.99 9.74
CA GLY A 22 -24.49 6.69 8.62
C GLY A 22 -23.44 7.22 7.62
N PRO A 23 -23.77 7.35 6.33
CA PRO A 23 -22.84 7.78 5.28
C PRO A 23 -22.26 9.17 5.54
N THR A 24 -22.91 9.99 6.34
CA THR A 24 -22.49 11.34 6.71
C THR A 24 -21.21 11.41 7.54
N LEU A 25 -20.85 10.33 8.25
CA LEU A 25 -19.62 10.31 9.07
C LEU A 25 -18.36 10.19 8.21
N TYR A 26 -18.46 9.54 7.06
CA TYR A 26 -17.31 9.29 6.15
C TYR A 26 -17.23 10.31 5.01
N LEU A 27 -18.33 10.98 4.69
CA LEU A 27 -18.45 11.93 3.59
C LEU A 27 -19.07 13.24 4.10
N SER A 28 -18.30 14.03 4.86
CA SER A 28 -18.72 15.40 5.15
C SER A 28 -18.52 16.25 3.89
N TRP A 29 -19.53 17.06 3.53
CA TRP A 29 -19.44 17.98 2.39
C TRP A 29 -18.26 18.94 2.52
N SER A 30 -17.95 19.39 3.73
CA SER A 30 -16.78 20.23 4.01
C SER A 30 -15.47 19.50 3.77
N GLY A 31 -15.37 18.22 4.15
CA GLY A 31 -14.19 17.39 3.87
C GLY A 31 -14.01 17.12 2.38
N LEU A 32 -15.10 16.85 1.66
CA LEU A 32 -15.08 16.67 0.21
C LEU A 32 -14.68 17.96 -0.50
N LEU A 33 -15.26 19.11 -0.11
CA LEU A 33 -14.89 20.41 -0.67
C LEU A 33 -13.42 20.71 -0.43
N LEU A 34 -12.93 20.51 0.79
CA LEU A 34 -11.52 20.71 1.14
C LEU A 34 -10.60 19.80 0.33
N PHE A 35 -10.98 18.53 0.17
CA PHE A 35 -10.24 17.58 -0.66
C PHE A 35 -10.19 18.02 -2.13
N VAL A 36 -11.31 18.46 -2.69
CA VAL A 36 -11.38 18.96 -4.07
C VAL A 36 -10.52 20.22 -4.23
N VAL A 37 -10.66 21.19 -3.34
CA VAL A 37 -9.92 22.46 -3.41
C VAL A 37 -8.41 22.24 -3.23
N LEU A 38 -8.00 21.50 -2.23
CA LEU A 38 -6.57 21.27 -1.97
C LEU A 38 -5.96 20.23 -2.92
N GLY A 39 -6.70 19.17 -3.24
CA GLY A 39 -6.21 18.08 -4.08
C GLY A 39 -6.23 18.43 -5.57
N PHE A 40 -7.27 19.11 -6.05
CA PHE A 40 -7.41 19.45 -7.47
C PHE A 40 -7.09 20.90 -7.79
N GLY A 41 -7.08 21.81 -6.79
CA GLY A 41 -6.82 23.24 -7.03
C GLY A 41 -5.48 23.48 -7.72
N TRP A 42 -4.45 22.76 -7.34
CA TRP A 42 -3.15 22.79 -8.01
C TRP A 42 -3.24 22.31 -9.47
N TYR A 43 -3.88 21.18 -9.71
CA TYR A 43 -4.04 20.64 -11.06
C TYR A 43 -4.85 21.57 -11.96
N LEU A 44 -5.91 22.19 -11.44
CA LEU A 44 -6.69 23.18 -12.17
C LEU A 44 -5.85 24.39 -12.51
N ARG A 45 -5.07 24.93 -11.56
CA ARG A 45 -4.17 26.04 -11.83
C ARG A 45 -3.17 25.72 -12.93
N VAL A 46 -2.50 24.57 -12.83
CA VAL A 46 -1.54 24.12 -13.85
C VAL A 46 -2.22 23.91 -15.20
N ALA A 47 -3.46 23.41 -15.21
CA ALA A 47 -4.23 23.21 -16.43
C ALA A 47 -4.56 24.53 -17.15
N PHE A 48 -4.83 25.59 -16.39
CA PHE A 48 -5.06 26.93 -16.95
C PHE A 48 -3.79 27.59 -17.47
N ASP A 49 -2.68 27.43 -16.73
CA ASP A 49 -1.41 28.04 -17.08
C ASP A 49 -0.68 27.29 -18.22
N GLN A 50 -0.89 25.97 -18.36
CA GLN A 50 -0.23 25.10 -19.33
C GLN A 50 -1.18 24.02 -19.90
N PRO A 51 -2.01 24.36 -20.91
CA PRO A 51 -2.97 23.41 -21.49
C PRO A 51 -2.34 22.15 -22.09
N ASP A 52 -1.13 22.26 -22.62
CA ASP A 52 -0.38 21.12 -23.18
C ASP A 52 -0.04 20.06 -22.14
N LEU A 53 0.15 20.47 -20.89
CA LEU A 53 0.42 19.56 -19.77
C LEU A 53 -0.80 18.70 -19.44
N VAL A 54 -1.99 19.24 -19.57
CA VAL A 54 -3.25 18.48 -19.42
C VAL A 54 -3.36 17.40 -20.47
N ARG A 55 -3.06 17.74 -21.72
CA ARG A 55 -3.03 16.77 -22.81
C ARG A 55 -2.00 15.68 -22.56
N TYR A 56 -0.79 16.05 -22.14
CA TYR A 56 0.27 15.11 -21.77
C TYR A 56 -0.20 14.14 -20.67
N PHE A 57 -0.78 14.65 -19.58
CA PHE A 57 -1.25 13.78 -18.49
C PHE A 57 -2.41 12.89 -18.88
N LEU A 58 -3.37 13.38 -19.68
CA LEU A 58 -4.55 12.60 -20.09
C LEU A 58 -4.21 11.60 -21.20
N VAL A 59 -3.42 12.01 -22.19
CA VAL A 59 -3.12 11.18 -23.36
C VAL A 59 -1.88 10.33 -23.11
N ASP A 60 -0.76 10.93 -22.73
CA ASP A 60 0.51 10.20 -22.66
C ASP A 60 0.67 9.42 -21.36
N GLU A 61 0.34 10.03 -20.22
CA GLU A 61 0.48 9.37 -18.93
C GLU A 61 -0.69 8.44 -18.59
N PHE A 62 -1.91 8.76 -18.98
CA PHE A 62 -3.06 7.94 -18.63
C PHE A 62 -3.43 6.97 -19.74
N TRP A 63 -3.77 7.49 -20.95
CA TRP A 63 -4.26 6.65 -22.04
C TRP A 63 -3.19 5.75 -22.63
N ASN A 64 -2.00 6.29 -22.94
CA ASN A 64 -0.92 5.49 -23.52
C ASN A 64 -0.36 4.45 -22.54
N ARG A 65 -0.37 4.74 -21.23
CA ARG A 65 0.01 3.72 -20.23
C ARG A 65 -1.00 2.59 -20.08
N LEU A 66 -2.27 2.84 -20.34
CA LEU A 66 -3.30 1.79 -20.31
C LEU A 66 -3.29 0.95 -21.59
N SER A 67 -3.06 1.57 -22.75
CA SER A 67 -3.23 0.95 -24.05
C SER A 67 -1.94 0.39 -24.67
N SER A 68 -0.75 0.97 -24.36
CA SER A 68 0.47 0.56 -25.03
C SER A 68 1.15 -0.65 -24.36
N PRO A 69 1.54 -1.67 -25.15
CA PRO A 69 2.29 -2.84 -24.65
C PRO A 69 3.63 -2.50 -24.01
N GLN A 70 4.24 -1.39 -24.43
CA GLN A 70 5.55 -0.91 -23.92
C GLN A 70 5.49 -0.48 -22.47
N SER A 71 4.32 -0.15 -21.94
CA SER A 71 4.09 0.20 -20.54
C SER A 71 3.92 -1.01 -19.62
N HIS A 72 3.89 -2.23 -20.16
CA HIS A 72 3.68 -3.46 -19.39
C HIS A 72 4.96 -3.93 -18.70
N ARG A 73 5.30 -3.31 -17.58
CA ARG A 73 6.45 -3.70 -16.76
C ARG A 73 6.10 -4.85 -15.82
N ASN A 74 6.86 -5.94 -15.90
CA ASN A 74 6.65 -7.16 -15.09
C ASN A 74 5.23 -7.75 -15.25
N ALA A 75 4.72 -7.82 -16.49
CA ALA A 75 3.36 -8.23 -16.80
C ALA A 75 3.10 -9.74 -16.59
N ASP A 76 4.15 -10.55 -16.48
CA ASP A 76 4.10 -11.98 -16.24
C ASP A 76 3.58 -12.31 -14.82
N ALA A 77 2.97 -13.49 -14.64
CA ALA A 77 2.44 -13.90 -13.33
C ALA A 77 3.53 -13.97 -12.26
N ILE A 78 4.74 -14.40 -12.62
CA ILE A 78 5.90 -14.46 -11.74
C ILE A 78 6.35 -13.04 -11.35
N GLY A 79 6.21 -12.06 -12.25
CA GLY A 79 6.50 -10.65 -11.99
C GLY A 79 5.66 -10.07 -10.86
N ALA A 80 4.39 -10.45 -10.76
CA ALA A 80 3.55 -10.02 -9.63
C ALA A 80 4.11 -10.53 -8.29
N VAL A 81 4.45 -11.81 -8.22
CA VAL A 81 5.00 -12.42 -7.00
C VAL A 81 6.37 -11.83 -6.67
N ARG A 82 7.24 -11.69 -7.67
CA ARG A 82 8.60 -11.16 -7.48
C ARG A 82 8.58 -9.71 -7.01
N VAL A 83 7.84 -8.84 -7.70
CA VAL A 83 7.81 -7.40 -7.38
C VAL A 83 7.05 -7.17 -6.10
N TYR A 84 5.82 -7.65 -6.00
CA TYR A 84 4.96 -7.34 -4.86
C TYR A 84 5.28 -8.19 -3.63
N GLY A 85 5.57 -9.49 -3.81
CA GLY A 85 6.00 -10.36 -2.73
C GLY A 85 7.32 -9.88 -2.13
N GLY A 86 8.32 -9.60 -2.97
CA GLY A 86 9.60 -9.05 -2.51
C GLY A 86 9.44 -7.72 -1.78
N THR A 87 8.68 -6.79 -2.37
CA THR A 87 8.45 -5.46 -1.76
C THR A 87 7.71 -5.57 -0.42
N LEU A 88 6.68 -6.42 -0.33
CA LEU A 88 5.95 -6.61 0.93
C LEU A 88 6.84 -7.28 2.00
N LEU A 89 7.57 -8.33 1.64
CA LEU A 89 8.44 -9.03 2.59
C LEU A 89 9.56 -8.14 3.11
N LEU A 90 10.24 -7.42 2.23
CA LEU A 90 11.35 -6.54 2.61
C LEU A 90 10.85 -5.24 3.25
N GLY A 91 9.79 -4.65 2.70
CA GLY A 91 9.27 -3.37 3.19
C GLY A 91 8.56 -3.45 4.53
N THR A 92 8.13 -4.64 4.95
CA THR A 92 7.55 -4.85 6.29
C THR A 92 8.56 -5.30 7.33
N LEU A 93 9.85 -5.42 6.99
CA LEU A 93 10.90 -5.73 7.98
C LEU A 93 10.95 -4.66 9.08
N PRO A 94 11.17 -5.07 10.35
CA PRO A 94 11.35 -6.43 10.88
C PRO A 94 10.02 -7.14 11.23
N TRP A 95 8.88 -6.51 10.94
CA TRP A 95 7.53 -6.97 11.32
C TRP A 95 6.99 -8.08 10.42
N THR A 96 7.71 -8.45 9.37
CA THR A 96 7.33 -9.52 8.43
C THR A 96 7.03 -10.84 9.15
N TRP A 97 7.87 -11.21 10.12
CA TRP A 97 7.67 -12.46 10.88
C TRP A 97 6.36 -12.49 11.67
N PRO A 98 6.03 -11.51 12.54
CA PRO A 98 4.73 -11.48 13.21
C PRO A 98 3.55 -11.43 12.25
N LEU A 99 3.65 -10.70 11.14
CA LEU A 99 2.61 -10.65 10.11
C LEU A 99 2.36 -12.02 9.48
N LEU A 100 3.41 -12.72 9.04
CA LEU A 100 3.29 -14.06 8.45
C LEU A 100 2.78 -15.08 9.46
N ARG A 101 3.20 -14.98 10.71
CA ARG A 101 2.71 -15.85 11.78
C ARG A 101 1.23 -15.65 12.05
N ASP A 102 0.76 -14.41 12.09
CA ASP A 102 -0.64 -14.09 12.32
C ASP A 102 -1.50 -14.54 11.11
N LEU A 103 -1.05 -14.26 9.91
CA LEU A 103 -1.67 -14.75 8.67
C LEU A 103 -1.76 -16.28 8.65
N SER A 104 -0.68 -16.98 8.98
CA SER A 104 -0.66 -18.45 8.99
C SER A 104 -1.62 -19.04 10.02
N ARG A 105 -1.77 -18.39 11.19
CA ARG A 105 -2.74 -18.79 12.21
C ARG A 105 -4.17 -18.60 11.74
N SER A 106 -4.43 -17.47 11.08
CA SER A 106 -5.75 -17.17 10.52
C SER A 106 -6.14 -18.17 9.43
N LEU A 107 -5.21 -18.52 8.54
CA LEU A 107 -5.43 -19.50 7.47
C LEU A 107 -5.63 -20.94 8.00
N ARG A 108 -5.02 -21.29 9.14
CA ARG A 108 -5.20 -22.61 9.79
C ARG A 108 -6.55 -22.75 10.47
N ARG A 109 -7.30 -21.66 10.66
CA ARG A 109 -8.64 -21.66 11.28
C ARG A 109 -9.66 -20.98 10.37
N PRO A 110 -9.91 -21.52 9.18
CA PRO A 110 -10.78 -20.87 8.19
C PRO A 110 -12.22 -20.69 8.69
N SER A 111 -12.69 -21.58 9.56
CA SER A 111 -14.02 -21.46 10.18
C SER A 111 -14.18 -20.27 11.13
N ALA A 112 -13.08 -19.76 11.69
CA ALA A 112 -13.10 -18.59 12.57
C ALA A 112 -13.07 -17.26 11.79
N LEU A 113 -12.64 -17.25 10.52
CA LEU A 113 -12.54 -16.04 9.70
C LEU A 113 -13.89 -15.30 9.54
N PRO A 114 -15.02 -15.97 9.21
CA PRO A 114 -16.31 -15.29 9.08
C PRO A 114 -16.78 -14.68 10.41
N LEU A 115 -16.49 -15.34 11.52
CA LEU A 115 -16.84 -14.84 12.85
C LEU A 115 -15.99 -13.65 13.25
N ALA A 116 -14.67 -13.71 13.06
CA ALA A 116 -13.76 -12.61 13.28
C ALA A 116 -14.08 -11.40 12.37
N TRP A 117 -14.43 -11.67 11.12
CA TRP A 117 -14.87 -10.65 10.17
C TRP A 117 -16.14 -9.93 10.65
N ARG A 118 -17.09 -10.63 11.24
CA ARG A 118 -18.33 -10.04 11.76
C ARG A 118 -18.13 -9.32 13.10
N ALA A 119 -17.23 -9.81 13.93
CA ALA A 119 -17.06 -9.33 15.29
C ALA A 119 -16.16 -8.08 15.39
N ASP A 120 -15.21 -7.90 14.47
CA ASP A 120 -14.20 -6.83 14.56
C ASP A 120 -14.23 -5.88 13.35
N PRO A 121 -14.87 -4.71 13.49
CA PRO A 121 -14.91 -3.69 12.43
C PRO A 121 -13.53 -3.23 11.97
N LEU A 122 -12.55 -3.16 12.88
CA LEU A 122 -11.20 -2.75 12.54
C LEU A 122 -10.50 -3.77 11.64
N SER A 123 -10.68 -5.08 11.90
CA SER A 123 -10.18 -6.12 11.01
C SER A 123 -10.80 -6.04 9.62
N ARG A 124 -12.08 -5.72 9.51
CA ARG A 124 -12.75 -5.49 8.22
C ARG A 124 -12.17 -4.29 7.47
N LEU A 125 -12.01 -3.18 8.18
CA LEU A 125 -11.42 -1.98 7.60
C LEU A 125 -10.02 -2.26 7.05
N LEU A 126 -9.15 -2.87 7.87
CA LEU A 126 -7.79 -3.17 7.47
C LEU A 126 -7.74 -4.16 6.30
N ALA A 127 -8.61 -5.17 6.31
CA ALA A 127 -8.70 -6.11 5.20
C ALA A 127 -9.18 -5.45 3.90
N CYS A 128 -10.22 -4.61 3.94
CA CYS A 128 -10.67 -3.85 2.77
C CYS A 128 -9.58 -2.92 2.26
N TRP A 129 -8.88 -2.23 3.17
CA TRP A 129 -7.81 -1.29 2.81
C TRP A 129 -6.59 -1.99 2.20
N ILE A 130 -6.30 -3.24 2.59
CA ILE A 130 -5.19 -4.03 2.04
C ILE A 130 -5.63 -4.74 0.76
N LEU A 131 -6.75 -5.48 0.80
CA LEU A 131 -7.14 -6.40 -0.27
C LEU A 131 -7.59 -5.68 -1.53
N VAL A 132 -8.35 -4.58 -1.41
CA VAL A 132 -8.88 -3.86 -2.58
C VAL A 132 -7.74 -3.31 -3.45
N PRO A 133 -6.79 -2.52 -2.93
CA PRO A 133 -5.67 -2.07 -3.75
C PRO A 133 -4.78 -3.23 -4.23
N LEU A 134 -4.54 -4.23 -3.38
CA LEU A 134 -3.68 -5.35 -3.74
C LEU A 134 -4.26 -6.13 -4.93
N VAL A 135 -5.56 -6.42 -4.94
CA VAL A 135 -6.22 -7.11 -6.06
C VAL A 135 -6.09 -6.29 -7.34
N VAL A 136 -6.36 -4.98 -7.27
CA VAL A 136 -6.23 -4.10 -8.44
C VAL A 136 -4.80 -4.08 -8.97
N PHE A 137 -3.79 -4.02 -8.08
CA PHE A 137 -2.39 -4.02 -8.49
C PHE A 137 -1.95 -5.35 -9.08
N VAL A 138 -2.42 -6.48 -8.53
CA VAL A 138 -2.11 -7.81 -9.09
C VAL A 138 -2.72 -7.98 -10.48
N LEU A 139 -3.94 -7.46 -10.70
CA LEU A 139 -4.60 -7.49 -12.00
C LEU A 139 -3.99 -6.51 -13.01
N ALA A 140 -3.33 -5.45 -12.52
CA ALA A 140 -2.66 -4.48 -13.39
C ALA A 140 -1.48 -5.13 -14.13
N ARG A 141 -1.32 -4.77 -15.41
CA ARG A 141 -0.23 -5.27 -16.26
C ARG A 141 1.09 -4.52 -16.04
N SER A 142 1.04 -3.30 -15.54
CA SER A 142 2.24 -2.53 -15.16
C SER A 142 2.42 -2.60 -13.65
N ARG A 143 3.53 -3.20 -13.19
CA ARG A 143 3.80 -3.48 -11.79
C ARG A 143 5.08 -2.81 -11.33
N LEU A 144 4.93 -1.86 -10.40
CA LEU A 144 6.04 -1.14 -9.79
C LEU A 144 5.96 -1.26 -8.25
N PRO A 145 7.10 -1.37 -7.55
CA PRO A 145 7.13 -1.46 -6.08
C PRO A 145 6.39 -0.32 -5.39
N PHE A 146 6.47 0.90 -5.94
CA PHE A 146 5.86 2.11 -5.35
C PHE A 146 4.34 2.07 -5.28
N TYR A 147 3.67 1.23 -6.08
CA TYR A 147 2.21 1.09 -6.01
C TYR A 147 1.75 0.52 -4.68
N LEU A 148 2.61 -0.22 -3.98
CA LEU A 148 2.31 -0.82 -2.68
C LEU A 148 2.44 0.16 -1.50
N LEU A 149 2.97 1.38 -1.69
CA LEU A 149 3.15 2.35 -0.60
C LEU A 149 1.88 2.57 0.25
N PRO A 150 0.67 2.70 -0.33
CA PRO A 150 -0.55 2.86 0.46
C PRO A 150 -0.90 1.67 1.36
N LEU A 151 -0.34 0.49 1.10
CA LEU A 151 -0.58 -0.72 1.89
C LEU A 151 0.25 -0.78 3.17
N PHE A 152 1.37 -0.05 3.25
CA PHE A 152 2.23 -0.11 4.43
C PHE A 152 1.58 0.46 5.68
N ALA A 153 0.71 1.48 5.55
CA ALA A 153 -0.02 2.02 6.68
C ALA A 153 -0.94 0.98 7.34
N PRO A 154 -1.88 0.33 6.64
CA PRO A 154 -2.70 -0.72 7.24
C PRO A 154 -1.89 -1.95 7.65
N LEU A 155 -0.81 -2.33 6.95
CA LEU A 155 0.08 -3.43 7.34
C LEU A 155 0.80 -3.12 8.66
N ALA A 156 1.21 -1.88 8.90
CA ALA A 156 1.79 -1.47 10.19
C ALA A 156 0.78 -1.62 11.34
N LEU A 157 -0.49 -1.29 11.11
CA LEU A 157 -1.55 -1.50 12.11
C LEU A 157 -1.81 -3.00 12.38
N VAL A 158 -1.81 -3.83 11.35
CA VAL A 158 -1.91 -5.29 11.51
C VAL A 158 -0.71 -5.83 12.29
N ALA A 159 0.51 -5.37 11.97
CA ALA A 159 1.72 -5.75 12.68
C ALA A 159 1.66 -5.34 14.16
N ALA A 160 1.23 -4.12 14.46
CA ALA A 160 1.06 -3.65 15.83
C ALA A 160 0.08 -4.53 16.62
N ARG A 161 -1.03 -4.96 16.00
CA ARG A 161 -1.96 -5.92 16.61
C ARG A 161 -1.34 -7.29 16.83
N ALA A 162 -0.60 -7.80 15.85
CA ALA A 162 0.05 -9.11 15.92
C ALA A 162 1.08 -9.20 17.08
N VAL A 163 1.74 -8.07 17.41
CA VAL A 163 2.70 -7.99 18.51
C VAL A 163 2.12 -7.45 19.82
N GLY A 164 0.86 -7.02 19.83
CA GLY A 164 0.24 -6.39 21.00
C GLY A 164 0.21 -7.26 22.26
N ALA A 165 0.24 -8.58 22.11
CA ALA A 165 0.35 -9.54 23.21
C ALA A 165 1.80 -9.89 23.59
N TRP A 166 2.80 -9.31 22.94
CA TRP A 166 4.21 -9.60 23.20
C TRP A 166 4.74 -8.72 24.35
N SER A 167 5.73 -9.20 25.07
CA SER A 167 6.44 -8.37 26.04
C SER A 167 7.22 -7.24 25.31
N ASN A 168 7.29 -6.08 25.96
CA ASN A 168 8.04 -4.92 25.42
C ASN A 168 9.49 -5.30 25.06
N ARG A 169 10.12 -6.19 25.82
CA ARG A 169 11.47 -6.69 25.55
C ARG A 169 11.54 -7.41 24.19
N ARG A 170 10.55 -8.26 23.84
CA ARG A 170 10.53 -8.97 22.54
C ARG A 170 10.33 -8.01 21.39
N VAL A 171 9.44 -7.04 21.55
CA VAL A 171 9.20 -5.99 20.55
C VAL A 171 10.45 -5.16 20.33
N ALA A 172 11.12 -4.75 21.42
CA ALA A 172 12.36 -3.98 21.35
C ALA A 172 13.51 -4.76 20.67
N LEU A 173 13.66 -6.04 21.01
CA LEU A 173 14.67 -6.90 20.38
C LEU A 173 14.43 -7.08 18.88
N LEU A 174 13.18 -7.25 18.47
CA LEU A 174 12.82 -7.35 17.06
C LEU A 174 13.10 -6.04 16.30
N ALA A 175 12.73 -4.90 16.90
CA ALA A 175 13.01 -3.59 16.34
C ALA A 175 14.51 -3.32 16.20
N LEU A 176 15.30 -3.68 17.24
CA LEU A 176 16.75 -3.54 17.23
C LEU A 176 17.38 -4.43 16.15
N ALA A 177 16.97 -5.69 16.06
CA ALA A 177 17.45 -6.60 15.02
C ALA A 177 17.15 -6.08 13.61
N GLY A 178 15.96 -5.52 13.41
CA GLY A 178 15.59 -4.86 12.15
C GLY A 178 16.43 -3.62 11.84
N ALA A 179 16.68 -2.78 12.83
CA ALA A 179 17.53 -1.60 12.66
C ALA A 179 18.98 -2.00 12.31
N ILE A 180 19.53 -3.00 12.98
CA ILE A 180 20.87 -3.54 12.69
C ILE A 180 20.90 -4.12 11.27
N GLY A 181 19.89 -4.89 10.87
CA GLY A 181 19.79 -5.46 9.53
C GLY A 181 19.74 -4.39 8.44
N LEU A 182 18.97 -3.31 8.63
CA LEU A 182 18.90 -2.19 7.71
C LEU A 182 20.22 -1.43 7.61
N LEU A 183 20.90 -1.22 8.73
CA LEU A 183 22.23 -0.57 8.75
C LEU A 183 23.26 -1.44 8.04
N ALA A 184 23.27 -2.75 8.28
CA ALA A 184 24.15 -3.70 7.59
C ALA A 184 23.90 -3.71 6.08
N LEU A 185 22.62 -3.72 5.66
CA LEU A 185 22.26 -3.66 4.25
C LEU A 185 22.72 -2.36 3.59
N ARG A 186 22.57 -1.23 4.27
CA ARG A 186 23.06 0.07 3.81
C ARG A 186 24.59 0.08 3.68
N ALA A 187 25.29 -0.42 4.69
CA ALA A 187 26.75 -0.50 4.66
C ALA A 187 27.24 -1.40 3.53
N PHE A 188 26.61 -2.55 3.33
CA PHE A 188 26.92 -3.44 2.22
C PHE A 188 26.64 -2.79 0.85
N GLY A 189 25.51 -2.11 0.70
CA GLY A 189 25.19 -1.35 -0.52
C GLY A 189 26.23 -0.28 -0.83
N ALA A 190 26.71 0.46 0.18
CA ALA A 190 27.77 1.46 0.02
C ALA A 190 29.13 0.86 -0.35
N LEU A 191 29.40 -0.38 0.06
CA LEU A 191 30.64 -1.10 -0.32
C LEU A 191 30.59 -1.64 -1.76
N VAL A 192 29.40 -2.07 -2.21
CA VAL A 192 29.20 -2.67 -3.55
C VAL A 192 29.08 -1.59 -4.62
N VAL A 193 28.38 -0.50 -4.32
CA VAL A 193 28.29 0.69 -5.20
C VAL A 193 29.49 1.58 -4.90
N ARG A 194 30.68 1.17 -5.33
CA ARG A 194 31.81 2.12 -5.40
C ARG A 194 31.43 3.20 -6.43
N PRO A 195 31.56 4.50 -6.10
CA PRO A 195 31.56 5.51 -7.14
C PRO A 195 32.73 5.14 -8.08
N GLU A 196 32.43 4.96 -9.37
CA GLU A 196 33.48 4.98 -10.38
C GLU A 196 34.23 6.32 -10.19
N ASP A 197 35.50 6.20 -9.83
CA ASP A 197 36.37 7.33 -9.66
C ASP A 197 36.27 8.22 -10.91
N ASP A 198 35.92 9.48 -10.71
CA ASP A 198 36.19 10.57 -11.63
C ASP A 198 37.70 10.61 -11.91
N ARG A 199 38.14 9.73 -12.79
CA ARG A 199 39.43 9.81 -13.44
C ARG A 199 39.20 10.17 -14.90
N ALA A 200 38.96 11.41 -15.16
CA ALA A 200 39.16 12.05 -16.45
C ALA A 200 39.71 13.45 -16.22
#